data_312986f0e814b77e841cddb37dd3f35d
#
_entry.id   312986f0e814b77e841cddb37dd3f35d
#
_cell.length_a   1.000
_cell.length_b   1.000
_cell.length_c   1.000
_cell.angle_alpha   90.00
_cell.angle_beta   90.00
_cell.angle_gamma   90.00
#
_symmetry.space_group_name_H-M   'P 1'
#
loop_
_entity.id
_entity.type
_entity.pdbx_description
1 polymer ?
#
loop_
_entity_poly.entity_id
_entity_poly.type
_entity_poly.pdbx_seq_one_letter_code
_entity_poly.pdbx_strand_id
1 'polypeptide(L)'
;MTEPVPLPVGRVFDVAIVGAGLCGLALARLLMARGLAVQVIEARERLGGRVFTERCEATGQTLDLGPAWFWPETEPRMDALLTELGLSSFPQHDPGDALWLTDPNREPERRNEPGGVHAGARRIEGGTTRLVAALAASLPVGCVRTGVALQALHDRGAWIELQLSTGHTLRVRQVVLALPPRLVHEKLKFEPPLPAAVWETLAATPTWMAAQAKSVTTFSQPFWRMAGHSGNAFVRHTQAVLGEVFDASVGENGALGGFVALNAAQRENFKRGLPLLIDSQLAQLFGPLAQDGHPYWRDWAEEPWTCSATDRANPPEPPQADPLLRQPQWTGRLFMGGSETAAHGAGHMEGALEAADRIAHALARPVPGAHRAPVPAAMHLAQAADSTRAEAIAAFAASVQAWRSMAPERYRSHLIRLLSSQQVAQLTQRALLATADQVYSEALARLDDLMPALVTASATVVHSRHALTAVLLVSFEGWNKGLLDAALDFNRTSCALSNFPQEHRPDAGLLRAITLDLAAAWREFAVEINARLLRMDCYK
;
A
#
# COMPACT_ATOMS: atom_id res chain seq x y z
N MET A 1 -23.93 -22.40 11.06
CA MET A 1 -22.49 -22.73 11.07
C MET A 1 -22.34 -23.94 10.16
N THR A 2 -21.84 -23.74 8.93
CA THR A 2 -21.49 -24.85 8.03
C THR A 2 -20.17 -25.44 8.53
N GLU A 3 -20.14 -26.77 8.74
CA GLU A 3 -18.91 -27.49 9.11
C GLU A 3 -17.78 -27.14 8.13
N PRO A 4 -16.55 -26.93 8.63
CA PRO A 4 -15.43 -26.64 7.77
C PRO A 4 -15.16 -27.83 6.85
N VAL A 5 -15.21 -27.59 5.55
CA VAL A 5 -14.90 -28.62 4.53
C VAL A 5 -13.53 -29.23 4.87
N PRO A 6 -13.42 -30.56 5.03
CA PRO A 6 -12.15 -31.20 5.42
C PRO A 6 -11.04 -30.92 4.40
N LEU A 7 -9.81 -30.77 4.87
CA LEU A 7 -8.63 -30.63 3.98
C LEU A 7 -8.49 -31.92 3.17
N PRO A 8 -8.33 -31.86 1.84
CA PRO A 8 -8.09 -33.05 1.04
C PRO A 8 -6.73 -33.66 1.44
N VAL A 9 -6.79 -34.86 2.02
CA VAL A 9 -5.61 -35.60 2.47
C VAL A 9 -4.72 -35.90 1.26
N GLY A 10 -3.44 -35.53 1.36
CA GLY A 10 -2.43 -35.82 0.34
C GLY A 10 -2.32 -34.81 -0.83
N ARG A 11 -3.20 -33.80 -0.92
CA ARG A 11 -3.09 -32.77 -1.95
C ARG A 11 -1.97 -31.79 -1.61
N VAL A 12 -1.13 -31.48 -2.61
CA VAL A 12 -0.15 -30.39 -2.55
C VAL A 12 -0.70 -29.20 -3.33
N PHE A 13 -0.88 -28.06 -2.65
CA PHE A 13 -1.27 -26.81 -3.32
C PHE A 13 -0.03 -26.13 -3.92
N ASP A 14 -0.23 -25.28 -4.91
CA ASP A 14 0.87 -24.49 -5.46
C ASP A 14 1.29 -23.40 -4.47
N VAL A 15 0.32 -22.68 -3.88
CA VAL A 15 0.59 -21.60 -2.94
C VAL A 15 -0.36 -21.66 -1.76
N ALA A 16 0.17 -21.54 -0.53
CA ALA A 16 -0.61 -21.13 0.63
C ALA A 16 -0.40 -19.65 0.91
N ILE A 17 -1.48 -18.93 1.18
CA ILE A 17 -1.45 -17.55 1.65
C ILE A 17 -1.96 -17.54 3.08
N VAL A 18 -1.15 -17.06 4.01
CA VAL A 18 -1.48 -16.95 5.42
C VAL A 18 -1.85 -15.51 5.74
N GLY A 19 -3.11 -15.31 6.14
CA GLY A 19 -3.74 -14.02 6.35
C GLY A 19 -4.71 -13.66 5.22
N ALA A 20 -6.01 -13.52 5.55
CA ALA A 20 -7.06 -13.08 4.64
C ALA A 20 -7.40 -11.59 4.84
N GLY A 21 -6.37 -10.77 5.06
CA GLY A 21 -6.43 -9.32 4.93
C GLY A 21 -6.45 -8.89 3.46
N LEU A 22 -6.46 -7.58 3.21
CA LEU A 22 -6.50 -7.02 1.86
C LEU A 22 -5.38 -7.57 0.95
N CYS A 23 -4.14 -7.64 1.45
CA CYS A 23 -3.01 -8.21 0.71
C CYS A 23 -3.26 -9.67 0.31
N GLY A 24 -3.65 -10.52 1.28
CA GLY A 24 -3.82 -11.95 1.03
C GLY A 24 -4.98 -12.26 0.07
N LEU A 25 -6.11 -11.57 0.19
CA LEU A 25 -7.26 -11.75 -0.69
C LEU A 25 -7.00 -11.25 -2.12
N ALA A 26 -6.36 -10.07 -2.26
CA ALA A 26 -5.98 -9.54 -3.57
C ALA A 26 -4.95 -10.47 -4.26
N LEU A 27 -3.96 -10.95 -3.52
CA LEU A 27 -2.97 -11.91 -4.04
C LEU A 27 -3.63 -13.22 -4.46
N ALA A 28 -4.54 -13.78 -3.64
CA ALA A 28 -5.24 -15.02 -3.97
C ALA A 28 -5.97 -14.90 -5.31
N ARG A 29 -6.69 -13.80 -5.51
CA ARG A 29 -7.40 -13.49 -6.76
C ARG A 29 -6.43 -13.44 -7.96
N LEU A 30 -5.30 -12.75 -7.84
CA LEU A 30 -4.29 -12.64 -8.90
C LEU A 30 -3.67 -13.99 -9.25
N LEU A 31 -3.35 -14.84 -8.27
CA LEU A 31 -2.75 -16.14 -8.50
C LEU A 31 -3.73 -17.16 -9.08
N MET A 32 -4.98 -17.14 -8.62
CA MET A 32 -6.02 -18.02 -9.14
C MET A 32 -6.42 -17.67 -10.57
N ALA A 33 -6.44 -16.39 -10.92
CA ALA A 33 -6.61 -15.95 -12.31
C ALA A 33 -5.52 -16.49 -13.26
N ARG A 34 -4.35 -16.86 -12.71
CA ARG A 34 -3.25 -17.54 -13.44
C ARG A 34 -3.33 -19.07 -13.40
N GLY A 35 -4.40 -19.64 -12.86
CA GLY A 35 -4.62 -21.09 -12.77
C GLY A 35 -3.87 -21.80 -11.66
N LEU A 36 -3.27 -21.09 -10.68
CA LEU A 36 -2.59 -21.71 -9.55
C LEU A 36 -3.59 -22.23 -8.52
N ALA A 37 -3.27 -23.40 -7.94
CA ALA A 37 -4.03 -23.98 -6.83
C ALA A 37 -3.65 -23.26 -5.52
N VAL A 38 -4.49 -22.34 -5.08
CA VAL A 38 -4.24 -21.51 -3.89
C VAL A 38 -5.13 -21.94 -2.73
N GLN A 39 -4.58 -21.94 -1.51
CA GLN A 39 -5.31 -22.04 -0.26
C GLN A 39 -4.99 -20.84 0.64
N VAL A 40 -6.01 -20.11 1.07
CA VAL A 40 -5.88 -18.99 2.03
C VAL A 40 -6.25 -19.50 3.42
N ILE A 41 -5.47 -19.10 4.43
CA ILE A 41 -5.68 -19.45 5.83
C ILE A 41 -5.79 -18.16 6.64
N GLU A 42 -6.83 -18.04 7.45
CA GLU A 42 -7.09 -16.88 8.32
C GLU A 42 -7.34 -17.35 9.75
N ALA A 43 -6.63 -16.73 10.69
CA ALA A 43 -6.72 -17.08 12.11
C ALA A 43 -8.04 -16.65 12.76
N ARG A 44 -8.64 -15.56 12.27
CA ARG A 44 -9.94 -15.07 12.73
C ARG A 44 -11.08 -15.80 12.04
N GLU A 45 -12.27 -15.74 12.66
CA GLU A 45 -13.52 -16.17 12.01
C GLU A 45 -14.00 -15.20 10.92
N ARG A 46 -13.40 -14.02 10.83
CA ARG A 46 -13.72 -13.00 9.83
C ARG A 46 -12.56 -12.71 8.89
N LEU A 47 -12.88 -12.24 7.71
CA LEU A 47 -11.93 -11.75 6.72
C LEU A 47 -11.58 -10.26 6.95
N GLY A 48 -10.59 -9.74 6.22
CA GLY A 48 -10.27 -8.33 6.10
C GLY A 48 -9.11 -7.85 6.99
N GLY A 49 -8.70 -8.61 8.00
CA GLY A 49 -7.60 -8.19 8.89
C GLY A 49 -7.92 -6.88 9.61
N ARG A 50 -7.16 -5.81 9.31
CA ARG A 50 -7.38 -4.44 9.84
C ARG A 50 -8.52 -3.69 9.15
N VAL A 51 -9.00 -4.13 8.01
CA VAL A 51 -10.23 -3.61 7.40
C VAL A 51 -11.42 -4.09 8.21
N PHE A 52 -12.15 -3.15 8.79
CA PHE A 52 -13.28 -3.45 9.64
C PHE A 52 -14.32 -2.32 9.59
N THR A 53 -15.54 -2.67 9.20
CA THR A 53 -16.70 -1.78 9.17
C THR A 53 -17.78 -2.39 10.06
N GLU A 54 -18.36 -1.59 10.92
CA GLU A 54 -19.52 -1.94 11.73
C GLU A 54 -20.77 -1.27 11.18
N ARG A 55 -21.94 -1.80 11.48
CA ARG A 55 -23.21 -1.20 11.09
C ARG A 55 -23.90 -0.62 12.32
N CYS A 56 -24.24 0.66 12.25
CA CYS A 56 -25.07 1.28 13.28
C CYS A 56 -26.48 0.67 13.22
N GLU A 57 -26.94 0.12 14.33
CA GLU A 57 -28.29 -0.49 14.42
C GLU A 57 -29.40 0.56 14.30
N ALA A 58 -29.17 1.76 14.85
CA ALA A 58 -30.17 2.83 14.90
C ALA A 58 -30.38 3.52 13.53
N THR A 59 -29.29 3.78 12.79
CA THR A 59 -29.33 4.56 11.54
C THR A 59 -29.08 3.70 10.30
N GLY A 60 -28.59 2.48 10.46
CA GLY A 60 -28.20 1.59 9.38
C GLY A 60 -26.91 2.01 8.65
N GLN A 61 -26.29 3.14 9.02
CA GLN A 61 -25.05 3.60 8.38
C GLN A 61 -23.86 2.70 8.71
N THR A 62 -22.89 2.67 7.82
CA THR A 62 -21.65 1.89 7.96
C THR A 62 -20.54 2.75 8.56
N LEU A 63 -19.84 2.18 9.56
CA LEU A 63 -18.85 2.85 10.39
C LEU A 63 -17.51 2.17 10.22
N ASP A 64 -16.55 2.83 9.55
CA ASP A 64 -15.22 2.29 9.36
C ASP A 64 -14.36 2.48 10.63
N LEU A 65 -14.22 1.41 11.41
CA LEU A 65 -13.39 1.34 12.62
C LEU A 65 -11.97 0.83 12.33
N GLY A 66 -11.68 0.49 11.09
CA GLY A 66 -10.35 0.31 10.50
C GLY A 66 -9.97 1.52 9.64
N PRO A 67 -9.28 1.33 8.47
CA PRO A 67 -9.03 2.38 7.51
C PRO A 67 -10.37 2.94 7.00
N ALA A 68 -10.42 4.26 6.75
CA ALA A 68 -11.63 4.93 6.28
C ALA A 68 -11.44 5.62 4.92
N TRP A 69 -10.22 6.02 4.61
CA TRP A 69 -9.89 6.84 3.45
C TRP A 69 -8.92 6.18 2.50
N PHE A 70 -8.97 6.63 1.26
CA PHE A 70 -7.94 6.47 0.26
C PHE A 70 -7.87 7.74 -0.61
N TRP A 71 -6.70 7.98 -1.23
CA TRP A 71 -6.44 9.13 -2.08
C TRP A 71 -6.13 8.64 -3.50
N PRO A 72 -7.06 8.75 -4.46
CA PRO A 72 -6.87 8.23 -5.83
C PRO A 72 -5.59 8.73 -6.52
N GLU A 73 -5.18 9.98 -6.25
CA GLU A 73 -3.98 10.55 -6.85
C GLU A 73 -2.68 9.89 -6.40
N THR A 74 -2.61 9.44 -5.16
CA THR A 74 -1.40 8.84 -4.55
C THR A 74 -1.54 7.34 -4.28
N GLU A 75 -2.77 6.81 -4.37
CA GLU A 75 -3.12 5.42 -4.12
C GLU A 75 -3.80 4.77 -5.34
N PRO A 76 -3.11 4.72 -6.50
CA PRO A 76 -3.71 4.31 -7.77
C PRO A 76 -4.15 2.85 -7.82
N ARG A 77 -3.56 1.96 -7.02
CA ARG A 77 -3.98 0.54 -6.95
C ARG A 77 -5.34 0.41 -6.27
N MET A 78 -5.57 1.23 -5.23
CA MET A 78 -6.87 1.28 -4.57
C MET A 78 -7.95 1.74 -5.55
N ASP A 79 -7.73 2.82 -6.27
CA ASP A 79 -8.68 3.37 -7.24
C ASP A 79 -8.97 2.38 -8.38
N ALA A 80 -7.93 1.77 -8.93
CA ALA A 80 -8.04 0.75 -9.97
C ALA A 80 -8.82 -0.49 -9.50
N LEU A 81 -8.55 -0.98 -8.28
CA LEU A 81 -9.22 -2.14 -7.72
C LEU A 81 -10.71 -1.87 -7.46
N LEU A 82 -11.06 -0.69 -6.93
CA LEU A 82 -12.46 -0.29 -6.73
C LEU A 82 -13.21 -0.26 -8.07
N THR A 83 -12.60 0.33 -9.09
CA THR A 83 -13.15 0.36 -10.45
C THR A 83 -13.36 -1.05 -11.01
N GLU A 84 -12.37 -1.92 -10.87
CA GLU A 84 -12.42 -3.31 -11.35
C GLU A 84 -13.53 -4.14 -10.66
N LEU A 85 -13.73 -3.88 -9.36
CA LEU A 85 -14.75 -4.56 -8.56
C LEU A 85 -16.14 -3.91 -8.66
N GLY A 86 -16.28 -2.80 -9.41
CA GLY A 86 -17.53 -2.06 -9.55
C GLY A 86 -18.00 -1.42 -8.24
N LEU A 87 -17.07 -1.01 -7.39
CA LEU A 87 -17.35 -0.37 -6.10
C LEU A 87 -17.32 1.15 -6.24
N SER A 88 -18.34 1.82 -5.73
CA SER A 88 -18.44 3.27 -5.71
C SER A 88 -17.72 3.87 -4.50
N SER A 89 -17.29 5.12 -4.64
CA SER A 89 -16.70 5.93 -3.57
C SER A 89 -17.25 7.35 -3.62
N PHE A 90 -17.18 8.05 -2.48
CA PHE A 90 -17.61 9.44 -2.35
C PHE A 90 -16.52 10.27 -1.66
N PRO A 91 -16.47 11.61 -1.90
CA PRO A 91 -15.47 12.46 -1.27
C PRO A 91 -15.64 12.52 0.25
N GLN A 92 -14.53 12.58 0.99
CA GLN A 92 -14.56 12.92 2.41
C GLN A 92 -15.13 14.33 2.58
N HIS A 93 -16.01 14.53 3.56
CA HIS A 93 -16.52 15.87 3.88
C HIS A 93 -15.43 16.67 4.60
N ASP A 94 -15.10 17.82 4.06
CA ASP A 94 -14.05 18.72 4.57
C ASP A 94 -14.48 20.20 4.69
N PRO A 95 -15.58 20.64 4.05
CA PRO A 95 -16.00 22.05 4.10
C PRO A 95 -16.31 22.53 5.51
N GLY A 96 -15.88 23.73 5.86
CA GLY A 96 -16.05 24.37 7.17
C GLY A 96 -14.75 24.50 7.95
N ASP A 97 -14.83 25.11 9.13
CA ASP A 97 -13.67 25.32 9.98
C ASP A 97 -13.30 24.05 10.75
N ALA A 98 -12.02 23.75 10.84
CA ALA A 98 -11.48 22.76 11.78
C ALA A 98 -11.33 23.38 13.17
N LEU A 99 -11.41 22.54 14.21
CA LEU A 99 -11.28 22.96 15.61
C LEU A 99 -9.92 22.55 16.17
N TRP A 100 -9.28 23.47 16.89
CA TRP A 100 -8.01 23.22 17.55
C TRP A 100 -8.13 23.46 19.05
N LEU A 101 -7.87 22.45 19.86
CA LEU A 101 -7.91 22.50 21.32
C LEU A 101 -6.53 22.18 21.89
N THR A 102 -5.81 23.22 22.31
CA THR A 102 -4.46 23.11 22.89
C THR A 102 -4.43 23.29 24.41
N ASP A 103 -5.50 23.83 24.99
CA ASP A 103 -5.68 24.03 26.43
C ASP A 103 -7.04 23.48 26.84
N PRO A 104 -7.13 22.47 27.75
CA PRO A 104 -8.40 21.86 28.14
C PRO A 104 -9.39 22.83 28.84
N ASN A 105 -8.91 23.98 29.30
CA ASN A 105 -9.72 24.98 30.00
C ASN A 105 -10.17 26.14 29.09
N ARG A 106 -9.96 26.03 27.78
CA ARG A 106 -10.34 27.05 26.81
C ARG A 106 -11.34 26.51 25.79
N GLU A 107 -12.06 27.41 25.15
CA GLU A 107 -12.85 27.07 23.96
C GLU A 107 -11.92 26.67 22.80
N PRO A 108 -12.33 25.72 21.92
CA PRO A 108 -11.59 25.36 20.74
C PRO A 108 -11.40 26.55 19.78
N GLU A 109 -10.21 26.72 19.27
CA GLU A 109 -9.90 27.70 18.23
C GLU A 109 -10.42 27.22 16.87
N ARG A 110 -11.17 28.05 16.16
CA ARG A 110 -11.64 27.79 14.80
C ARG A 110 -10.57 28.18 13.79
N ARG A 111 -10.21 27.28 12.92
CA ARG A 111 -9.24 27.53 11.84
C ARG A 111 -9.80 27.09 10.50
N ASN A 112 -9.73 28.00 9.54
CA ASN A 112 -9.99 27.64 8.15
C ASN A 112 -8.75 26.97 7.59
N GLU A 113 -8.90 25.72 7.11
CA GLU A 113 -7.82 24.96 6.48
C GLU A 113 -7.98 25.04 4.96
N PRO A 114 -7.19 25.89 4.27
CA PRO A 114 -7.30 26.04 2.83
C PRO A 114 -7.06 24.72 2.10
N GLY A 115 -8.07 24.26 1.36
CA GLY A 115 -8.03 22.97 0.65
C GLY A 115 -8.59 21.80 1.46
N GLY A 116 -8.87 21.99 2.75
CA GLY A 116 -9.39 20.95 3.64
C GLY A 116 -8.30 20.11 4.32
N VAL A 117 -8.65 19.49 5.44
CA VAL A 117 -7.75 18.61 6.22
C VAL A 117 -7.47 17.31 5.49
N HIS A 118 -8.48 16.78 4.78
CA HIS A 118 -8.43 15.50 4.06
C HIS A 118 -8.55 15.70 2.55
N ALA A 119 -7.90 16.76 2.02
CA ALA A 119 -8.00 17.13 0.61
C ALA A 119 -7.79 15.94 -0.34
N GLY A 120 -8.74 15.71 -1.24
CA GLY A 120 -8.70 14.61 -2.21
C GLY A 120 -9.04 13.23 -1.66
N ALA A 121 -9.22 13.08 -0.34
CA ALA A 121 -9.60 11.81 0.26
C ALA A 121 -11.01 11.36 -0.17
N ARG A 122 -11.17 10.06 -0.35
CA ARG A 122 -12.45 9.42 -0.65
C ARG A 122 -12.74 8.28 0.32
N ARG A 123 -14.02 7.98 0.50
CA ARG A 123 -14.52 6.85 1.30
C ARG A 123 -15.27 5.88 0.41
N ILE A 124 -15.20 4.58 0.73
CA ILE A 124 -15.91 3.53 -0.02
C ILE A 124 -17.38 3.54 0.39
N GLU A 125 -18.29 3.57 -0.58
CA GLU A 125 -19.71 3.48 -0.33
C GLU A 125 -20.09 2.14 0.31
N GLY A 126 -20.75 2.20 1.46
CA GLY A 126 -21.08 1.02 2.26
C GLY A 126 -19.92 0.48 3.12
N GLY A 127 -18.82 1.25 3.24
CA GLY A 127 -17.67 0.99 4.10
C GLY A 127 -16.60 0.09 3.47
N THR A 128 -15.41 0.13 4.06
CA THR A 128 -14.22 -0.57 3.53
C THR A 128 -14.35 -2.09 3.53
N THR A 129 -15.18 -2.69 4.38
CA THR A 129 -15.45 -4.13 4.36
C THR A 129 -16.11 -4.60 3.07
N ARG A 130 -16.78 -3.72 2.30
CA ARG A 130 -17.30 -4.08 0.97
C ARG A 130 -16.20 -4.49 -0.01
N LEU A 131 -15.03 -3.85 0.08
CA LEU A 131 -13.87 -4.24 -0.72
C LEU A 131 -13.42 -5.66 -0.39
N VAL A 132 -13.36 -5.99 0.90
CA VAL A 132 -13.03 -7.36 1.38
C VAL A 132 -14.06 -8.37 0.91
N ALA A 133 -15.34 -8.04 1.02
CA ALA A 133 -16.43 -8.92 0.59
C ALA A 133 -16.41 -9.18 -0.93
N ALA A 134 -16.15 -8.14 -1.73
CA ALA A 134 -16.06 -8.26 -3.20
C ALA A 134 -14.85 -9.12 -3.62
N LEU A 135 -13.69 -8.94 -2.98
CA LEU A 135 -12.52 -9.80 -3.20
C LEU A 135 -12.82 -11.26 -2.82
N ALA A 136 -13.40 -11.50 -1.66
CA ALA A 136 -13.74 -12.85 -1.22
C ALA A 136 -14.76 -13.53 -2.15
N ALA A 137 -15.76 -12.78 -2.62
CA ALA A 137 -16.77 -13.29 -3.57
C ALA A 137 -16.18 -13.67 -4.94
N SER A 138 -15.03 -13.11 -5.32
CA SER A 138 -14.32 -13.46 -6.55
C SER A 138 -13.52 -14.76 -6.44
N LEU A 139 -13.38 -15.33 -5.23
CA LEU A 139 -12.64 -16.56 -4.98
C LEU A 139 -13.54 -17.78 -4.96
N PRO A 140 -13.09 -18.96 -5.40
CA PRO A 140 -13.87 -20.19 -5.32
C PRO A 140 -14.23 -20.57 -3.87
N VAL A 141 -15.39 -21.18 -3.70
CA VAL A 141 -15.84 -21.71 -2.40
C VAL A 141 -14.80 -22.68 -1.85
N GLY A 142 -14.46 -22.52 -0.54
CA GLY A 142 -13.46 -23.35 0.14
C GLY A 142 -12.01 -22.93 -0.08
N CYS A 143 -11.74 -21.91 -0.91
CA CYS A 143 -10.40 -21.35 -1.08
C CYS A 143 -9.89 -20.66 0.18
N VAL A 144 -10.77 -20.07 0.98
CA VAL A 144 -10.42 -19.38 2.23
C VAL A 144 -10.93 -20.20 3.43
N ARG A 145 -10.05 -20.40 4.41
CA ARG A 145 -10.37 -21.04 5.69
C ARG A 145 -10.18 -20.05 6.83
N THR A 146 -11.24 -19.79 7.58
CA THR A 146 -11.25 -18.95 8.77
C THR A 146 -11.14 -19.79 10.04
N GLY A 147 -10.79 -19.17 11.18
CA GLY A 147 -10.64 -19.86 12.47
C GLY A 147 -9.40 -20.77 12.53
N VAL A 148 -8.47 -20.65 11.60
CA VAL A 148 -7.30 -21.53 11.48
C VAL A 148 -6.02 -20.72 11.47
N ALA A 149 -5.23 -20.83 12.54
CA ALA A 149 -3.94 -20.17 12.65
C ALA A 149 -2.79 -21.07 12.18
N LEU A 150 -1.80 -20.49 11.52
CA LEU A 150 -0.51 -21.13 11.25
C LEU A 150 0.33 -21.09 12.54
N GLN A 151 1.02 -22.19 12.85
CA GLN A 151 1.90 -22.31 14.01
C GLN A 151 3.37 -22.53 13.62
N ALA A 152 3.61 -23.39 12.62
CA ALA A 152 4.97 -23.69 12.16
C ALA A 152 5.01 -23.99 10.66
N LEU A 153 6.19 -23.75 10.10
CA LEU A 153 6.52 -24.06 8.71
C LEU A 153 7.76 -24.97 8.70
N HIS A 154 7.66 -26.10 7.99
CA HIS A 154 8.77 -27.05 7.82
C HIS A 154 9.07 -27.23 6.34
N ASP A 155 10.25 -26.84 5.91
CA ASP A 155 10.72 -27.11 4.56
C ASP A 155 11.18 -28.57 4.43
N ARG A 156 10.41 -29.37 3.70
CA ARG A 156 10.69 -30.78 3.41
C ARG A 156 11.37 -31.00 2.05
N GLY A 157 11.93 -29.97 1.45
CA GLY A 157 12.58 -30.02 0.14
C GLY A 157 11.57 -30.03 -1.02
N ALA A 158 10.77 -31.07 -1.19
CA ALA A 158 9.80 -31.18 -2.27
C ALA A 158 8.52 -30.33 -2.02
N TRP A 159 8.17 -30.07 -0.77
CA TRP A 159 7.06 -29.21 -0.34
C TRP A 159 7.38 -28.53 0.99
N ILE A 160 6.63 -27.52 1.33
CA ILE A 160 6.60 -26.94 2.66
C ILE A 160 5.39 -27.52 3.39
N GLU A 161 5.58 -27.99 4.61
CA GLU A 161 4.54 -28.49 5.49
C GLU A 161 4.16 -27.40 6.49
N LEU A 162 2.90 -26.99 6.49
CA LEU A 162 2.33 -25.99 7.38
C LEU A 162 1.60 -26.69 8.52
N GLN A 163 2.01 -26.43 9.75
CA GLN A 163 1.34 -26.93 10.96
C GLN A 163 0.27 -25.93 11.38
N LEU A 164 -0.98 -26.38 11.44
CA LEU A 164 -2.14 -25.54 11.74
C LEU A 164 -2.62 -25.72 13.19
N SER A 165 -3.28 -24.70 13.75
CA SER A 165 -3.83 -24.72 15.10
C SER A 165 -4.88 -25.82 15.35
N THR A 166 -5.47 -26.33 14.29
CA THR A 166 -6.43 -27.46 14.32
C THR A 166 -5.76 -28.83 14.48
N GLY A 167 -4.42 -28.89 14.52
CA GLY A 167 -3.65 -30.14 14.51
C GLY A 167 -3.48 -30.75 13.11
N HIS A 168 -4.11 -30.19 12.07
CA HIS A 168 -3.92 -30.63 10.70
C HIS A 168 -2.65 -30.03 10.08
N THR A 169 -2.15 -30.68 9.03
CA THR A 169 -1.06 -30.16 8.21
C THR A 169 -1.54 -29.88 6.79
N LEU A 170 -0.95 -28.84 6.18
CA LEU A 170 -1.16 -28.49 4.79
C LEU A 170 0.17 -28.56 4.04
N ARG A 171 0.20 -29.22 2.88
CA ARG A 171 1.39 -29.31 2.02
C ARG A 171 1.28 -28.37 0.84
N VAL A 172 2.31 -27.56 0.62
CA VAL A 172 2.31 -26.54 -0.41
C VAL A 172 3.69 -26.41 -1.05
N ARG A 173 3.77 -25.91 -2.27
CA ARG A 173 5.03 -25.63 -2.94
C ARG A 173 5.66 -24.33 -2.48
N GLN A 174 4.83 -23.32 -2.27
CA GLN A 174 5.24 -21.96 -1.88
C GLN A 174 4.29 -21.41 -0.81
N VAL A 175 4.81 -20.52 0.05
CA VAL A 175 4.05 -19.88 1.12
C VAL A 175 4.21 -18.37 1.05
N VAL A 176 3.11 -17.66 1.25
CA VAL A 176 3.10 -16.21 1.45
C VAL A 176 2.55 -15.91 2.83
N LEU A 177 3.32 -15.20 3.64
CA LEU A 177 2.91 -14.71 4.94
C LEU A 177 2.39 -13.26 4.77
N ALA A 178 1.09 -13.10 4.50
CA ALA A 178 0.43 -11.80 4.40
C ALA A 178 0.01 -11.31 5.80
N LEU A 179 0.98 -11.24 6.70
CA LEU A 179 0.85 -11.00 8.13
C LEU A 179 1.72 -9.81 8.58
N PRO A 180 1.36 -9.15 9.69
CA PRO A 180 2.25 -8.18 10.31
C PRO A 180 3.60 -8.82 10.69
N PRO A 181 4.74 -8.18 10.37
CA PRO A 181 6.08 -8.77 10.59
C PRO A 181 6.36 -9.16 12.04
N ARG A 182 6.01 -8.31 13.01
CA ARG A 182 6.17 -8.64 14.44
C ARG A 182 5.37 -9.85 14.89
N LEU A 183 4.19 -10.07 14.30
CA LEU A 183 3.41 -11.29 14.60
C LEU A 183 4.02 -12.54 13.98
N VAL A 184 4.65 -12.44 12.82
CA VAL A 184 5.45 -13.54 12.24
C VAL A 184 6.57 -13.91 13.20
N HIS A 185 7.32 -12.91 13.71
CA HIS A 185 8.37 -13.11 14.68
C HIS A 185 7.88 -13.74 15.99
N GLU A 186 6.77 -13.26 16.56
CA GLU A 186 6.28 -13.71 17.86
C GLU A 186 5.58 -15.08 17.83
N LYS A 187 4.89 -15.43 16.73
CA LYS A 187 3.94 -16.54 16.72
C LYS A 187 4.36 -17.73 15.86
N LEU A 188 5.30 -17.57 14.91
CA LEU A 188 5.61 -18.62 13.96
C LEU A 188 6.98 -19.27 14.22
N LYS A 189 7.04 -20.58 13.99
CA LYS A 189 8.28 -21.36 14.03
C LYS A 189 8.68 -21.78 12.61
N PHE A 190 9.98 -21.72 12.33
CA PHE A 190 10.54 -22.01 11.01
C PHE A 190 11.58 -23.12 11.10
N GLU A 191 11.49 -24.13 10.24
CA GLU A 191 12.46 -25.20 10.06
C GLU A 191 12.74 -25.38 8.55
N PRO A 192 13.96 -25.05 8.07
CA PRO A 192 15.07 -24.44 8.79
C PRO A 192 14.75 -23.00 9.26
N PRO A 193 15.50 -22.48 10.23
CA PRO A 193 15.31 -21.11 10.72
C PRO A 193 15.57 -20.08 9.61
N LEU A 194 14.93 -18.92 9.70
CA LEU A 194 15.20 -17.79 8.84
C LEU A 194 16.61 -17.23 9.13
N PRO A 195 17.26 -16.56 8.14
CA PRO A 195 18.50 -15.83 8.40
C PRO A 195 18.32 -14.83 9.56
N ALA A 196 19.34 -14.71 10.41
CA ALA A 196 19.26 -13.85 11.60
C ALA A 196 18.86 -12.39 11.26
N ALA A 197 19.42 -11.81 10.19
CA ALA A 197 19.06 -10.47 9.74
C ALA A 197 17.57 -10.34 9.37
N VAL A 198 16.98 -11.35 8.72
CA VAL A 198 15.53 -11.34 8.41
C VAL A 198 14.71 -11.43 9.68
N TRP A 199 15.13 -12.29 10.62
CA TRP A 199 14.46 -12.47 11.90
C TRP A 199 14.45 -11.20 12.75
N GLU A 200 15.58 -10.49 12.82
CA GLU A 200 15.73 -9.19 13.48
C GLU A 200 14.88 -8.11 12.79
N THR A 201 14.87 -8.09 11.45
CA THR A 201 14.03 -7.14 10.70
C THR A 201 12.54 -7.35 10.93
N LEU A 202 12.08 -8.62 11.04
CA LEU A 202 10.69 -8.92 11.39
C LEU A 202 10.32 -8.34 12.77
N ALA A 203 11.20 -8.48 13.77
CA ALA A 203 11.00 -7.93 15.10
C ALA A 203 11.01 -6.38 15.12
N ALA A 204 11.88 -5.79 14.29
CA ALA A 204 12.04 -4.34 14.21
C ALA A 204 10.92 -3.62 13.46
N THR A 205 10.27 -4.28 12.50
CA THR A 205 9.25 -3.65 11.64
C THR A 205 7.92 -3.46 12.38
N PRO A 206 7.51 -2.20 12.70
CA PRO A 206 6.28 -1.95 13.43
C PRO A 206 5.04 -2.24 12.59
N THR A 207 3.94 -2.62 13.26
CA THR A 207 2.64 -2.78 12.62
C THR A 207 1.87 -1.48 12.70
N TRP A 208 1.61 -0.85 11.56
CA TRP A 208 0.93 0.45 11.51
C TRP A 208 -0.44 0.41 12.17
N MET A 209 -0.66 1.35 13.09
CA MET A 209 -1.92 1.52 13.83
C MET A 209 -2.36 0.31 14.67
N ALA A 210 -1.50 -0.69 14.89
CA ALA A 210 -1.86 -1.91 15.62
C ALA A 210 -2.24 -1.67 17.08
N ALA A 211 -1.63 -0.66 17.71
CA ALA A 211 -1.96 -0.28 19.09
C ALA A 211 -2.95 0.89 19.19
N GLN A 212 -3.53 1.33 18.07
CA GLN A 212 -4.47 2.44 18.03
C GLN A 212 -5.89 1.97 18.42
N ALA A 213 -6.66 2.86 19.05
CA ALA A 213 -8.11 2.71 19.15
C ALA A 213 -8.79 3.80 18.31
N LYS A 214 -9.89 3.44 17.70
CA LYS A 214 -10.73 4.33 16.88
C LYS A 214 -12.15 4.30 17.42
N SER A 215 -12.78 5.45 17.54
CA SER A 215 -14.20 5.59 17.89
C SER A 215 -14.97 6.25 16.73
N VAL A 216 -16.26 5.95 16.65
CA VAL A 216 -17.22 6.67 15.80
C VAL A 216 -18.48 6.84 16.62
N THR A 217 -18.88 8.08 16.86
CA THR A 217 -20.14 8.42 17.54
C THR A 217 -21.15 8.88 16.48
N THR A 218 -22.31 8.23 16.45
CA THR A 218 -23.37 8.51 15.45
C THR A 218 -24.45 9.40 16.02
N PHE A 219 -25.02 10.25 15.15
CA PHE A 219 -26.06 11.24 15.45
C PHE A 219 -27.16 11.19 14.38
N SER A 220 -28.33 11.69 14.69
CA SER A 220 -29.45 11.80 13.73
C SER A 220 -29.13 12.70 12.53
N GLN A 221 -28.29 13.73 12.73
CA GLN A 221 -27.85 14.66 11.69
C GLN A 221 -26.46 15.23 12.01
N PRO A 222 -25.70 15.71 11.01
CA PRO A 222 -24.39 16.32 11.21
C PRO A 222 -24.53 17.78 11.66
N PHE A 223 -24.97 18.03 12.90
CA PHE A 223 -25.30 19.34 13.45
C PHE A 223 -24.11 20.32 13.43
N TRP A 224 -22.87 19.85 13.52
CA TRP A 224 -21.67 20.69 13.44
C TRP A 224 -21.53 21.39 12.09
N ARG A 225 -22.02 20.79 11.00
CA ARG A 225 -22.01 21.41 9.66
C ARG A 225 -22.88 22.66 9.62
N MET A 226 -24.03 22.65 10.31
CA MET A 226 -24.91 23.84 10.43
C MET A 226 -24.26 24.96 11.26
N ALA A 227 -23.36 24.61 12.18
CA ALA A 227 -22.56 25.56 12.95
C ALA A 227 -21.30 26.06 12.18
N GLY A 228 -21.11 25.65 10.92
CA GLY A 228 -20.00 26.06 10.07
C GLY A 228 -18.70 25.29 10.32
N HIS A 229 -18.76 24.13 11.02
CA HIS A 229 -17.59 23.29 11.27
C HIS A 229 -17.51 22.15 10.25
N SER A 230 -16.29 21.79 9.86
CA SER A 230 -16.02 20.65 8.97
C SER A 230 -16.25 19.28 9.64
N GLY A 231 -16.32 19.23 10.97
CA GLY A 231 -16.26 18.00 11.75
C GLY A 231 -14.83 17.54 12.05
N ASN A 232 -13.83 18.26 11.57
CA ASN A 232 -12.43 17.99 11.89
C ASN A 232 -12.03 18.72 13.17
N ALA A 233 -11.33 18.03 14.09
CA ALA A 233 -10.74 18.64 15.27
C ALA A 233 -9.41 18.00 15.65
N PHE A 234 -8.50 18.82 16.19
CA PHE A 234 -7.19 18.40 16.67
C PHE A 234 -7.03 18.81 18.13
N VAL A 235 -6.85 17.82 19.01
CA VAL A 235 -6.65 18.03 20.44
C VAL A 235 -5.20 17.75 20.80
N ARG A 236 -4.51 18.78 21.31
CA ARG A 236 -3.05 18.77 21.50
C ARG A 236 -2.68 19.16 22.93
N HIS A 237 -3.30 18.52 23.93
CA HIS A 237 -2.94 18.66 25.34
C HIS A 237 -2.88 17.29 26.02
N THR A 238 -2.29 17.22 27.21
CA THR A 238 -2.01 15.94 27.92
C THR A 238 -3.26 15.21 28.42
N GLN A 239 -4.41 15.87 28.47
CA GLN A 239 -5.69 15.29 28.90
C GLN A 239 -6.57 14.88 27.71
N ALA A 240 -6.04 14.90 26.48
CA ALA A 240 -6.78 14.52 25.29
C ALA A 240 -7.23 13.06 25.35
N VAL A 241 -8.51 12.82 25.14
CA VAL A 241 -9.09 11.48 24.94
C VAL A 241 -9.06 11.11 23.46
N LEU A 242 -9.50 12.04 22.60
CA LEU A 242 -9.37 11.97 21.14
C LEU A 242 -8.28 12.96 20.71
N GLY A 243 -7.29 12.50 19.98
CA GLY A 243 -6.23 13.34 19.45
C GLY A 243 -6.58 13.99 18.12
N GLU A 244 -7.42 13.33 17.36
CA GLU A 244 -7.95 13.76 16.07
C GLU A 244 -9.41 13.32 15.94
N VAL A 245 -10.26 14.20 15.45
CA VAL A 245 -11.67 13.95 15.15
C VAL A 245 -11.92 14.34 13.69
N PHE A 246 -12.82 13.62 13.03
CA PHE A 246 -13.17 13.85 11.64
C PHE A 246 -14.64 13.54 11.37
N ASP A 247 -15.21 14.15 10.34
CA ASP A 247 -16.56 13.85 9.88
C ASP A 247 -16.63 12.45 9.28
N ALA A 248 -17.35 11.55 9.93
CA ALA A 248 -17.58 10.18 9.49
C ALA A 248 -19.00 9.95 8.95
N SER A 249 -19.75 11.01 8.70
CA SER A 249 -21.15 10.96 8.23
C SER A 249 -21.32 10.23 6.91
N VAL A 250 -22.49 9.61 6.73
CA VAL A 250 -22.91 8.99 5.46
C VAL A 250 -24.32 9.50 5.13
N GLY A 251 -24.46 10.15 4.00
CA GLY A 251 -25.73 10.79 3.62
C GLY A 251 -26.13 11.88 4.59
N GLU A 252 -27.36 11.82 5.09
CA GLU A 252 -27.92 12.79 6.04
C GLU A 252 -27.65 12.43 7.51
N ASN A 253 -27.24 11.20 7.79
CA ASN A 253 -26.94 10.76 9.15
C ASN A 253 -25.57 11.26 9.59
N GLY A 254 -25.51 11.92 10.74
CA GLY A 254 -24.27 12.44 11.32
C GLY A 254 -23.41 11.34 11.95
N ALA A 255 -22.10 11.47 11.81
CA ALA A 255 -21.14 10.69 12.60
C ALA A 255 -19.83 11.46 12.76
N LEU A 256 -19.25 11.44 13.95
CA LEU A 256 -17.91 11.93 14.25
C LEU A 256 -17.00 10.75 14.57
N GLY A 257 -15.99 10.56 13.73
CA GLY A 257 -14.93 9.59 13.97
C GLY A 257 -13.77 10.22 14.75
N GLY A 258 -13.02 9.43 15.50
CA GLY A 258 -11.85 9.95 16.18
C GLY A 258 -10.82 8.86 16.52
N PHE A 259 -9.54 9.27 16.53
CA PHE A 259 -8.44 8.45 17.02
C PHE A 259 -8.20 8.73 18.51
N VAL A 260 -8.26 7.68 19.33
CA VAL A 260 -8.07 7.80 20.78
C VAL A 260 -6.61 8.09 21.08
N ALA A 261 -6.35 9.20 21.79
CA ALA A 261 -5.00 9.66 22.14
C ALA A 261 -4.37 8.85 23.29
N LEU A 262 -5.20 8.19 24.10
CA LEU A 262 -4.74 7.37 25.21
C LEU A 262 -4.01 6.13 24.68
N ASN A 263 -2.88 5.75 25.30
CA ASN A 263 -2.19 4.51 24.97
C ASN A 263 -2.97 3.26 25.48
N ALA A 264 -2.57 2.07 25.06
CA ALA A 264 -3.29 0.83 25.38
C ALA A 264 -3.46 0.58 26.90
N ALA A 265 -2.45 0.91 27.72
CA ALA A 265 -2.51 0.74 29.18
C ALA A 265 -3.49 1.75 29.80
N GLN A 266 -3.50 2.98 29.35
CA GLN A 266 -4.46 3.99 29.80
C GLN A 266 -5.89 3.61 29.42
N ARG A 267 -6.11 3.12 28.18
CA ARG A 267 -7.44 2.66 27.75
C ARG A 267 -7.96 1.49 28.59
N GLU A 268 -7.11 0.54 28.95
CA GLU A 268 -7.48 -0.55 29.85
C GLU A 268 -7.91 -0.04 31.23
N ASN A 269 -7.16 0.93 31.80
CA ASN A 269 -7.49 1.55 33.08
C ASN A 269 -8.82 2.31 33.04
N PHE A 270 -9.13 2.97 31.93
CA PHE A 270 -10.36 3.76 31.75
C PHE A 270 -11.47 3.02 31.01
N LYS A 271 -11.33 1.72 30.74
CA LYS A 271 -12.22 0.95 29.84
C LYS A 271 -13.71 1.18 30.05
N ARG A 272 -14.17 1.22 31.31
CA ARG A 272 -15.59 1.45 31.64
C ARG A 272 -16.04 2.89 31.44
N GLY A 273 -15.14 3.85 31.61
CA GLY A 273 -15.42 5.29 31.51
C GLY A 273 -15.10 5.89 30.14
N LEU A 274 -14.42 5.13 29.26
CA LEU A 274 -13.94 5.65 27.99
C LEU A 274 -15.06 6.22 27.10
N PRO A 275 -16.24 5.60 26.96
CA PRO A 275 -17.34 6.19 26.22
C PRO A 275 -17.73 7.57 26.74
N LEU A 276 -17.89 7.69 28.06
CA LEU A 276 -18.25 8.97 28.70
C LEU A 276 -17.17 10.05 28.50
N LEU A 277 -15.89 9.67 28.53
CA LEU A 277 -14.79 10.60 28.27
C LEU A 277 -14.80 11.07 26.82
N ILE A 278 -15.10 10.19 25.86
CA ILE A 278 -15.25 10.52 24.43
C ILE A 278 -16.41 11.50 24.25
N ASP A 279 -17.58 11.20 24.80
CA ASP A 279 -18.79 12.06 24.71
C ASP A 279 -18.52 13.44 25.31
N SER A 280 -17.87 13.51 26.47
CA SER A 280 -17.48 14.75 27.13
C SER A 280 -16.55 15.59 26.25
N GLN A 281 -15.57 14.99 25.60
CA GLN A 281 -14.66 15.72 24.73
C GLN A 281 -15.33 16.15 23.42
N LEU A 282 -16.20 15.32 22.85
CA LEU A 282 -17.00 15.72 21.67
C LEU A 282 -17.94 16.89 22.01
N ALA A 283 -18.53 16.89 23.22
CA ALA A 283 -19.34 18.02 23.69
C ALA A 283 -18.51 19.29 23.91
N GLN A 284 -17.28 19.17 24.41
CA GLN A 284 -16.36 20.30 24.51
C GLN A 284 -16.00 20.89 23.14
N LEU A 285 -15.83 20.03 22.12
CA LEU A 285 -15.47 20.46 20.76
C LEU A 285 -16.66 21.03 19.99
N PHE A 286 -17.79 20.34 19.98
CA PHE A 286 -18.92 20.61 19.08
C PHE A 286 -20.19 21.06 19.80
N GLY A 287 -20.12 21.23 21.11
CA GLY A 287 -21.26 21.69 21.91
C GLY A 287 -22.15 20.54 22.44
N PRO A 288 -23.18 20.88 23.23
CA PRO A 288 -23.96 19.93 24.02
C PRO A 288 -24.72 18.87 23.19
N LEU A 289 -25.05 19.18 21.93
CA LEU A 289 -25.70 18.22 21.03
C LEU A 289 -24.85 16.95 20.78
N ALA A 290 -23.55 17.02 21.03
CA ALA A 290 -22.67 15.86 20.91
C ALA A 290 -22.86 14.84 22.04
N GLN A 291 -23.62 15.14 23.10
CA GLN A 291 -23.94 14.20 24.17
C GLN A 291 -25.06 13.21 23.82
N ASP A 292 -25.82 13.48 22.77
CA ASP A 292 -26.94 12.63 22.31
C ASP A 292 -26.49 11.54 21.34
N GLY A 293 -25.18 11.29 21.21
CA GLY A 293 -24.60 10.34 20.27
C GLY A 293 -24.60 8.90 20.76
N HIS A 294 -24.51 7.97 19.82
CA HIS A 294 -24.32 6.56 20.09
C HIS A 294 -22.88 6.16 19.74
N PRO A 295 -22.01 5.85 20.71
CA PRO A 295 -20.61 5.55 20.47
C PRO A 295 -20.41 4.11 20.02
N TYR A 296 -19.57 3.94 19.02
CA TYR A 296 -18.96 2.69 18.56
C TYR A 296 -17.45 2.85 18.66
N TRP A 297 -16.74 1.79 19.06
CA TRP A 297 -15.30 1.89 19.16
C TRP A 297 -14.61 0.54 18.98
N ARG A 298 -13.37 0.59 18.53
CA ARG A 298 -12.53 -0.59 18.43
C ARG A 298 -11.13 -0.29 18.91
N ASP A 299 -10.65 -1.10 19.85
CA ASP A 299 -9.26 -1.09 20.31
C ASP A 299 -8.48 -2.17 19.54
N TRP A 300 -7.61 -1.77 18.63
CA TRP A 300 -6.78 -2.69 17.88
C TRP A 300 -5.67 -3.31 18.74
N ALA A 301 -5.33 -2.72 19.89
CA ALA A 301 -4.39 -3.30 20.84
C ALA A 301 -4.92 -4.58 21.53
N GLU A 302 -6.24 -4.78 21.52
CA GLU A 302 -6.88 -6.01 22.04
C GLU A 302 -6.95 -7.13 20.99
N GLU A 303 -6.53 -6.86 19.74
CA GLU A 303 -6.60 -7.81 18.62
C GLU A 303 -5.32 -8.68 18.53
N PRO A 304 -5.36 -9.95 18.99
CA PRO A 304 -4.15 -10.79 19.10
C PRO A 304 -3.53 -11.17 17.76
N TRP A 305 -4.28 -10.98 16.65
CA TRP A 305 -3.84 -11.22 15.27
C TRP A 305 -3.51 -9.93 14.50
N THR A 306 -3.44 -8.79 15.22
CA THR A 306 -3.00 -7.48 14.68
C THR A 306 -1.85 -6.92 15.49
N CYS A 307 -2.02 -6.83 16.83
CA CYS A 307 -1.12 -6.18 17.75
C CYS A 307 -0.18 -7.19 18.39
N SER A 308 1.12 -7.01 18.23
CA SER A 308 2.15 -7.73 18.94
C SER A 308 2.34 -7.15 20.35
N ALA A 309 3.03 -7.88 21.22
CA ALA A 309 3.40 -7.35 22.55
C ALA A 309 4.25 -6.09 22.43
N THR A 310 5.16 -6.07 21.46
CA THR A 310 6.02 -4.92 21.17
C THR A 310 5.23 -3.73 20.64
N ASP A 311 4.27 -3.94 19.72
CA ASP A 311 3.41 -2.87 19.21
C ASP A 311 2.53 -2.28 20.32
N ARG A 312 2.02 -3.12 21.23
CA ARG A 312 1.18 -2.68 22.37
C ARG A 312 1.95 -1.80 23.36
N ALA A 313 3.24 -2.06 23.54
CA ALA A 313 4.09 -1.35 24.50
C ALA A 313 4.64 -0.01 23.96
N ASN A 314 4.66 0.17 22.63
CA ASN A 314 5.26 1.33 21.99
C ASN A 314 4.19 2.21 21.31
N PRO A 315 4.45 3.52 21.13
CA PRO A 315 3.58 4.38 20.34
C PRO A 315 3.53 3.89 18.89
N PRO A 316 2.41 4.15 18.17
CA PRO A 316 2.29 3.78 16.76
C PRO A 316 3.34 4.53 15.93
N GLU A 317 4.14 3.78 15.19
CA GLU A 317 5.18 4.28 14.30
C GLU A 317 4.93 3.80 12.88
N PRO A 318 5.02 4.69 11.86
CA PRO A 318 4.87 4.28 10.47
C PRO A 318 5.96 3.29 10.08
N PRO A 319 5.61 2.14 9.46
CA PRO A 319 6.61 1.19 9.00
C PRO A 319 7.41 1.77 7.85
N GLN A 320 8.72 1.50 7.85
CA GLN A 320 9.59 1.75 6.71
C GLN A 320 9.86 0.43 5.99
N ALA A 321 9.74 0.46 4.66
CA ALA A 321 9.98 -0.74 3.86
C ALA A 321 11.44 -1.19 3.98
N ASP A 322 11.66 -2.38 4.52
CA ASP A 322 12.99 -3.00 4.53
C ASP A 322 13.16 -3.93 3.33
N PRO A 323 14.23 -3.75 2.52
CA PRO A 323 14.50 -4.62 1.37
C PRO A 323 14.61 -6.11 1.72
N LEU A 324 15.04 -6.47 2.93
CA LEU A 324 15.16 -7.87 3.36
C LEU A 324 13.79 -8.57 3.41
N LEU A 325 12.73 -7.88 3.86
CA LEU A 325 11.38 -8.43 3.90
C LEU A 325 10.74 -8.52 2.50
N ARG A 326 11.29 -7.84 1.52
CA ARG A 326 10.82 -7.87 0.12
C ARG A 326 11.44 -9.01 -0.69
N GLN A 327 12.54 -9.59 -0.20
CA GLN A 327 13.23 -10.69 -0.86
C GLN A 327 12.61 -12.04 -0.49
N PRO A 328 12.47 -12.96 -1.47
CA PRO A 328 12.05 -14.33 -1.19
C PRO A 328 13.04 -15.05 -0.30
N GLN A 329 12.53 -15.82 0.65
CA GLN A 329 13.30 -16.71 1.51
C GLN A 329 13.21 -18.16 1.03
N TRP A 330 13.97 -19.07 1.63
CA TRP A 330 13.97 -20.49 1.33
C TRP A 330 14.07 -20.81 -0.17
N THR A 331 15.05 -20.19 -0.84
CA THR A 331 15.30 -20.38 -2.28
C THR A 331 14.06 -20.05 -3.14
N GLY A 332 13.33 -18.98 -2.80
CA GLY A 332 12.18 -18.52 -3.58
C GLY A 332 10.86 -19.20 -3.25
N ARG A 333 10.75 -19.86 -2.08
CA ARG A 333 9.54 -20.59 -1.69
C ARG A 333 8.76 -19.95 -0.53
N LEU A 334 9.35 -19.01 0.18
CA LEU A 334 8.69 -18.26 1.27
C LEU A 334 8.76 -16.76 1.00
N PHE A 335 7.63 -16.09 1.08
CA PHE A 335 7.49 -14.66 0.81
C PHE A 335 6.86 -13.94 1.99
N MET A 336 7.37 -12.75 2.32
CA MET A 336 6.75 -11.86 3.28
C MET A 336 5.85 -10.88 2.53
N GLY A 337 4.59 -10.83 2.94
CA GLY A 337 3.54 -9.94 2.41
C GLY A 337 2.99 -9.04 3.51
N GLY A 338 1.90 -8.36 3.19
CA GLY A 338 1.30 -7.35 4.08
C GLY A 338 1.80 -5.95 3.78
N SER A 339 1.03 -4.96 4.21
CA SER A 339 1.28 -3.54 3.91
C SER A 339 2.63 -3.05 4.44
N GLU A 340 3.14 -3.62 5.53
CA GLU A 340 4.41 -3.26 6.16
C GLU A 340 5.62 -3.60 5.28
N THR A 341 5.46 -4.49 4.30
CA THR A 341 6.53 -4.88 3.37
C THR A 341 6.52 -4.07 2.06
N ALA A 342 5.60 -3.13 1.93
CA ALA A 342 5.44 -2.34 0.71
C ALA A 342 6.45 -1.19 0.63
N ALA A 343 6.98 -0.90 -0.57
CA ALA A 343 7.85 0.24 -0.80
C ALA A 343 7.07 1.57 -0.81
N HIS A 344 5.81 1.53 -1.23
CA HIS A 344 4.92 2.68 -1.27
C HIS A 344 3.64 2.38 -0.51
N GLY A 345 3.15 3.35 0.25
CA GLY A 345 1.96 3.19 1.07
C GLY A 345 2.11 2.15 2.18
N ALA A 346 3.33 1.97 2.73
CA ALA A 346 3.57 1.03 3.82
C ALA A 346 2.61 1.27 4.99
N GLY A 347 1.99 0.21 5.49
CA GLY A 347 0.97 0.28 6.53
C GLY A 347 -0.45 0.61 6.03
N HIS A 348 -0.62 1.15 4.81
CA HIS A 348 -1.91 1.55 4.23
C HIS A 348 -2.51 0.46 3.32
N MET A 349 -3.74 0.68 2.87
CA MET A 349 -4.41 -0.22 1.92
C MET A 349 -3.66 -0.33 0.59
N GLU A 350 -3.14 0.78 0.06
CA GLU A 350 -2.30 0.82 -1.14
C GLU A 350 -1.07 -0.08 -1.00
N GLY A 351 -0.38 -0.02 0.16
CA GLY A 351 0.77 -0.88 0.42
C GLY A 351 0.42 -2.38 0.50
N ALA A 352 -0.78 -2.71 0.98
CA ALA A 352 -1.25 -4.09 0.96
C ALA A 352 -1.43 -4.62 -0.48
N LEU A 353 -1.91 -3.77 -1.39
CA LEU A 353 -2.05 -4.09 -2.82
C LEU A 353 -0.70 -4.13 -3.54
N GLU A 354 0.22 -3.19 -3.20
CA GLU A 354 1.60 -3.23 -3.74
C GLU A 354 2.30 -4.55 -3.40
N ALA A 355 2.19 -4.98 -2.14
CA ALA A 355 2.77 -6.24 -1.71
C ALA A 355 2.16 -7.45 -2.43
N ALA A 356 0.85 -7.45 -2.67
CA ALA A 356 0.17 -8.50 -3.43
C ALA A 356 0.67 -8.55 -4.89
N ASP A 357 0.76 -7.40 -5.57
CA ASP A 357 1.26 -7.30 -6.95
C ASP A 357 2.72 -7.78 -7.05
N ARG A 358 3.58 -7.28 -6.16
CA ARG A 358 5.00 -7.66 -6.11
C ARG A 358 5.17 -9.17 -5.97
N ILE A 359 4.44 -9.79 -5.03
CA ILE A 359 4.53 -11.23 -4.79
C ILE A 359 3.93 -12.01 -5.96
N ALA A 360 2.82 -11.57 -6.51
CA ALA A 360 2.24 -12.19 -7.70
C ALA A 360 3.23 -12.22 -8.88
N HIS A 361 3.99 -11.13 -9.10
CA HIS A 361 5.04 -11.07 -10.13
C HIS A 361 6.22 -11.99 -9.80
N ALA A 362 6.62 -12.08 -8.53
CA ALA A 362 7.71 -12.96 -8.11
C ALA A 362 7.36 -14.46 -8.26
N LEU A 363 6.11 -14.83 -7.95
CA LEU A 363 5.60 -16.20 -8.10
C LEU A 363 5.36 -16.62 -9.57
N ALA A 364 5.31 -15.68 -10.49
CA ALA A 364 5.21 -15.95 -11.93
C ALA A 364 6.53 -16.49 -12.52
N ARG A 365 7.66 -16.34 -11.80
CA ARG A 365 8.97 -16.85 -12.24
C ARG A 365 9.11 -18.34 -11.90
N PRO A 366 9.60 -19.20 -12.82
CA PRO A 366 9.86 -20.61 -12.53
C PRO A 366 10.88 -20.74 -11.38
N VAL A 367 10.57 -21.56 -10.38
CA VAL A 367 11.56 -21.91 -9.33
C VAL A 367 12.61 -22.83 -9.95
N PRO A 368 13.93 -22.52 -9.89
CA PRO A 368 14.95 -23.42 -10.37
C PRO A 368 14.87 -24.76 -9.61
N GLY A 369 14.72 -25.89 -10.34
CA GLY A 369 14.71 -27.25 -9.78
C GLY A 369 13.33 -27.89 -9.54
N ALA A 370 12.22 -27.26 -9.86
CA ALA A 370 10.91 -27.92 -9.81
C ALA A 370 10.72 -28.81 -11.03
N HIS A 371 10.74 -30.14 -10.84
CA HIS A 371 10.41 -31.10 -11.90
C HIS A 371 8.94 -30.95 -12.31
N ARG A 372 8.69 -30.41 -13.49
CA ARG A 372 7.40 -30.46 -14.18
C ARG A 372 7.24 -31.80 -14.91
N ALA A 373 6.05 -32.40 -14.86
CA ALA A 373 5.69 -33.51 -15.71
C ALA A 373 5.78 -33.10 -17.21
N PRO A 374 6.09 -34.00 -18.15
CA PRO A 374 6.30 -33.65 -19.55
C PRO A 374 5.03 -33.06 -20.19
N VAL A 375 5.22 -31.93 -20.84
CA VAL A 375 4.19 -31.11 -21.46
C VAL A 375 4.22 -31.32 -22.99
N PRO A 376 3.08 -31.29 -23.72
CA PRO A 376 3.02 -31.47 -25.17
C PRO A 376 3.79 -30.39 -25.96
N ALA A 377 4.33 -30.78 -27.13
CA ALA A 377 5.25 -29.97 -27.96
C ALA A 377 4.75 -28.56 -28.34
N ALA A 378 3.46 -28.32 -28.44
CA ALA A 378 2.89 -27.01 -28.72
C ALA A 378 3.13 -25.97 -27.58
N MET A 379 3.33 -26.43 -26.33
CA MET A 379 3.67 -25.57 -25.19
C MET A 379 5.14 -25.18 -25.14
N HIS A 380 6.05 -25.93 -25.79
CA HIS A 380 7.47 -25.57 -25.86
C HIS A 380 7.73 -24.29 -26.69
N LEU A 381 6.96 -24.08 -27.76
CA LEU A 381 7.06 -22.85 -28.57
C LEU A 381 6.54 -21.61 -27.80
N ALA A 382 5.45 -21.74 -27.04
CA ALA A 382 4.94 -20.67 -26.19
C ALA A 382 5.90 -20.35 -25.02
N GLN A 383 6.51 -21.38 -24.41
CA GLN A 383 7.49 -21.20 -23.33
C GLN A 383 8.79 -20.55 -23.81
N ALA A 384 9.26 -20.87 -25.02
CA ALA A 384 10.44 -20.23 -25.62
C ALA A 384 10.16 -18.74 -25.90
N ALA A 385 8.97 -18.40 -26.39
CA ALA A 385 8.55 -17.01 -26.62
C ALA A 385 8.44 -16.21 -25.31
N ASP A 386 7.93 -16.82 -24.24
CA ASP A 386 7.85 -16.19 -22.92
C ASP A 386 9.23 -16.01 -22.27
N SER A 387 10.17 -16.93 -22.48
CA SER A 387 11.57 -16.79 -22.04
C SER A 387 12.25 -15.61 -22.75
N THR A 388 12.13 -15.52 -24.08
CA THR A 388 12.70 -14.46 -24.89
C THR A 388 12.14 -13.07 -24.48
N ARG A 389 10.85 -13.01 -24.19
CA ARG A 389 10.20 -11.79 -23.68
C ARG A 389 10.71 -11.40 -22.28
N ALA A 390 10.84 -12.37 -21.37
CA ALA A 390 11.37 -12.12 -20.03
C ALA A 390 12.83 -11.64 -20.08
N GLU A 391 13.66 -12.20 -20.96
CA GLU A 391 15.03 -11.75 -21.19
C GLU A 391 15.08 -10.32 -21.76
N ALA A 392 14.18 -9.96 -22.68
CA ALA A 392 14.10 -8.62 -23.22
C ALA A 392 13.68 -7.58 -22.16
N ILE A 393 12.71 -7.93 -21.31
CA ILE A 393 12.30 -7.08 -20.18
C ILE A 393 13.48 -6.90 -19.20
N ALA A 394 14.20 -7.97 -18.87
CA ALA A 394 15.35 -7.90 -17.99
C ALA A 394 16.48 -7.07 -18.59
N ALA A 395 16.73 -7.19 -19.90
CA ALA A 395 17.72 -6.39 -20.63
C ALA A 395 17.35 -4.90 -20.64
N PHE A 396 16.07 -4.56 -20.81
CA PHE A 396 15.58 -3.19 -20.69
C PHE A 396 15.82 -2.64 -19.27
N ALA A 397 15.41 -3.37 -18.25
CA ALA A 397 15.59 -2.99 -16.85
C ALA A 397 17.08 -2.78 -16.49
N ALA A 398 17.98 -3.63 -16.97
CA ALA A 398 19.41 -3.51 -16.77
C ALA A 398 19.96 -2.22 -17.44
N SER A 399 19.48 -1.88 -18.63
CA SER A 399 19.84 -0.63 -19.32
C SER A 399 19.39 0.59 -18.53
N VAL A 400 18.15 0.60 -18.03
CA VAL A 400 17.62 1.67 -17.16
C VAL A 400 18.47 1.84 -15.91
N GLN A 401 18.85 0.74 -15.25
CA GLN A 401 19.71 0.80 -14.06
C GLN A 401 21.09 1.40 -14.37
N ALA A 402 21.67 1.08 -15.51
CA ALA A 402 22.92 1.69 -15.97
C ALA A 402 22.78 3.20 -16.21
N TRP A 403 21.69 3.64 -16.85
CA TRP A 403 21.44 5.08 -17.05
C TRP A 403 21.18 5.82 -15.74
N ARG A 404 20.48 5.19 -14.79
CA ARG A 404 20.26 5.76 -13.45
C ARG A 404 21.58 6.01 -12.73
N SER A 405 22.53 5.09 -12.80
CA SER A 405 23.86 5.26 -12.18
C SER A 405 24.69 6.37 -12.84
N MET A 406 24.50 6.64 -14.14
CA MET A 406 25.19 7.70 -14.86
C MET A 406 24.48 9.07 -14.77
N ALA A 407 23.23 9.11 -14.33
CA ALA A 407 22.41 10.31 -14.34
C ALA A 407 23.02 11.50 -13.55
N PRO A 408 23.65 11.33 -12.38
CA PRO A 408 24.30 12.44 -11.68
C PRO A 408 25.42 13.08 -12.50
N GLU A 409 26.21 12.31 -13.23
CA GLU A 409 27.28 12.82 -14.07
C GLU A 409 26.74 13.53 -15.33
N ARG A 410 25.68 12.99 -15.92
CA ARG A 410 24.96 13.65 -17.02
C ARG A 410 24.39 15.00 -16.59
N TYR A 411 23.77 15.05 -15.42
CA TYR A 411 23.28 16.29 -14.85
C TYR A 411 24.40 17.34 -14.71
N ARG A 412 25.55 16.95 -14.14
CA ARG A 412 26.72 17.82 -14.02
C ARG A 412 27.18 18.35 -15.38
N SER A 413 27.26 17.47 -16.37
CA SER A 413 27.67 17.83 -17.73
C SER A 413 26.72 18.83 -18.39
N HIS A 414 25.41 18.65 -18.22
CA HIS A 414 24.41 19.60 -18.70
C HIS A 414 24.49 20.93 -17.96
N LEU A 415 24.64 20.92 -16.65
CA LEU A 415 24.76 22.13 -15.84
C LEU A 415 26.00 22.94 -16.20
N ILE A 416 27.17 22.31 -16.38
CA ILE A 416 28.42 22.95 -16.77
C ILE A 416 28.26 23.59 -18.18
N ARG A 417 27.59 22.90 -19.09
CA ARG A 417 27.33 23.43 -20.44
C ARG A 417 26.43 24.67 -20.40
N LEU A 418 25.41 24.68 -19.56
CA LEU A 418 24.54 25.84 -19.37
C LEU A 418 25.30 27.02 -18.76
N LEU A 419 26.13 26.77 -17.75
CA LEU A 419 27.00 27.81 -17.16
C LEU A 419 27.97 28.40 -18.17
N SER A 420 28.56 27.57 -19.04
CA SER A 420 29.49 28.01 -20.10
C SER A 420 28.80 28.82 -21.19
N SER A 421 27.51 28.65 -21.41
CA SER A 421 26.72 29.38 -22.40
C SER A 421 26.14 30.70 -21.90
N GLN A 422 26.62 31.22 -20.75
CA GLN A 422 26.14 32.44 -20.08
C GLN A 422 24.63 32.50 -19.79
N GLN A 423 23.99 31.38 -19.72
CA GLN A 423 22.61 31.30 -19.23
C GLN A 423 22.59 31.48 -17.70
N VAL A 424 21.72 32.36 -17.21
CA VAL A 424 21.71 32.78 -15.80
C VAL A 424 20.43 32.41 -15.03
N ALA A 425 19.46 31.75 -15.67
CA ALA A 425 18.17 31.45 -15.07
C ALA A 425 17.77 29.98 -15.25
N GLN A 426 17.19 29.40 -14.17
CA GLN A 426 16.63 28.04 -14.18
C GLN A 426 17.65 26.94 -14.58
N LEU A 427 18.89 27.10 -14.17
CA LEU A 427 20.00 26.22 -14.55
C LEU A 427 19.74 24.77 -14.08
N THR A 428 19.35 24.60 -12.82
CA THR A 428 19.02 23.29 -12.21
C THR A 428 17.87 22.62 -12.95
N GLN A 429 16.78 23.34 -13.17
CA GLN A 429 15.59 22.84 -13.85
C GLN A 429 15.91 22.38 -15.29
N ARG A 430 16.62 23.21 -16.05
CA ARG A 430 17.03 22.90 -17.43
C ARG A 430 17.99 21.73 -17.52
N ALA A 431 18.98 21.65 -16.61
CA ALA A 431 19.92 20.53 -16.57
C ALA A 431 19.24 19.21 -16.20
N LEU A 432 18.26 19.26 -15.28
CA LEU A 432 17.47 18.10 -14.89
C LEU A 432 16.58 17.61 -16.04
N LEU A 433 15.87 18.51 -16.72
CA LEU A 433 15.02 18.16 -17.87
C LEU A 433 15.87 17.59 -19.00
N ALA A 434 17.01 18.21 -19.35
CA ALA A 434 17.91 17.69 -20.37
C ALA A 434 18.45 16.28 -20.02
N THR A 435 18.72 16.04 -18.74
CA THR A 435 19.15 14.71 -18.27
C THR A 435 18.03 13.68 -18.39
N ALA A 436 16.80 14.05 -18.03
CA ALA A 436 15.63 13.19 -18.13
C ALA A 436 15.34 12.87 -19.61
N ASP A 437 15.31 13.88 -20.47
CA ASP A 437 15.09 13.72 -21.91
C ASP A 437 16.11 12.81 -22.58
N GLN A 438 17.39 12.95 -22.21
CA GLN A 438 18.43 12.07 -22.73
C GLN A 438 18.17 10.61 -22.34
N VAL A 439 17.85 10.35 -21.06
CA VAL A 439 17.56 8.99 -20.57
C VAL A 439 16.29 8.43 -21.21
N TYR A 440 15.25 9.23 -21.36
CA TYR A 440 14.00 8.82 -22.00
C TYR A 440 14.20 8.50 -23.50
N SER A 441 15.00 9.31 -24.20
CA SER A 441 15.34 9.06 -25.60
C SER A 441 16.13 7.76 -25.78
N GLU A 442 17.12 7.50 -24.91
CA GLU A 442 17.89 6.26 -24.91
C GLU A 442 16.99 5.05 -24.56
N ALA A 443 16.06 5.22 -23.63
CA ALA A 443 15.12 4.16 -23.27
C ALA A 443 14.14 3.84 -24.41
N LEU A 444 13.65 4.84 -25.13
CA LEU A 444 12.81 4.64 -26.31
C LEU A 444 13.57 3.94 -27.45
N ALA A 445 14.82 4.32 -27.71
CA ALA A 445 15.66 3.64 -28.68
C ALA A 445 15.92 2.17 -28.27
N ARG A 446 16.23 1.94 -27.00
CA ARG A 446 16.41 0.58 -26.47
C ARG A 446 15.16 -0.26 -26.56
N LEU A 447 13.99 0.35 -26.33
CA LEU A 447 12.70 -0.31 -26.51
C LEU A 447 12.53 -0.77 -27.96
N ASP A 448 12.82 0.10 -28.93
CA ASP A 448 12.73 -0.24 -30.36
C ASP A 448 13.62 -1.44 -30.73
N ASP A 449 14.86 -1.51 -30.20
CA ASP A 449 15.76 -2.66 -30.38
C ASP A 449 15.19 -3.97 -29.83
N LEU A 450 14.47 -3.89 -28.72
CA LEU A 450 13.92 -5.07 -28.02
C LEU A 450 12.51 -5.46 -28.50
N MET A 451 11.86 -4.64 -29.32
CA MET A 451 10.50 -4.86 -29.81
C MET A 451 10.29 -6.26 -30.43
N PRO A 452 11.18 -6.79 -31.28
CA PRO A 452 10.98 -8.11 -31.88
C PRO A 452 10.86 -9.23 -30.83
N ALA A 453 11.53 -9.08 -29.69
CA ALA A 453 11.51 -10.04 -28.59
C ALA A 453 10.34 -9.81 -27.62
N LEU A 454 9.84 -8.58 -27.50
CA LEU A 454 8.73 -8.22 -26.60
C LEU A 454 7.36 -8.60 -27.18
N VAL A 455 7.17 -8.51 -28.49
CA VAL A 455 5.88 -8.66 -29.19
C VAL A 455 5.86 -10.02 -29.92
N THR A 456 5.89 -11.14 -29.19
CA THR A 456 5.94 -12.49 -29.78
C THR A 456 4.58 -13.22 -29.81
N ALA A 457 3.52 -12.73 -29.15
CA ALA A 457 2.16 -13.26 -29.18
C ALA A 457 1.14 -12.17 -28.96
N SER A 458 -0.13 -12.42 -29.34
CA SER A 458 -1.24 -11.48 -29.19
C SER A 458 -1.27 -10.87 -27.80
N ALA A 459 -0.90 -9.59 -27.70
CA ALA A 459 -0.87 -8.89 -26.42
C ALA A 459 -2.27 -8.42 -26.04
N THR A 460 -2.64 -8.55 -24.77
CA THR A 460 -3.91 -8.07 -24.26
C THR A 460 -3.86 -6.54 -24.13
N VAL A 461 -4.62 -5.85 -24.94
CA VAL A 461 -4.84 -4.40 -24.82
C VAL A 461 -6.04 -4.17 -23.89
N VAL A 462 -5.83 -3.50 -22.77
CA VAL A 462 -6.88 -3.16 -21.81
C VAL A 462 -6.97 -1.64 -21.72
N HIS A 463 -8.12 -1.06 -22.02
CA HIS A 463 -8.40 0.38 -21.96
C HIS A 463 -7.33 1.24 -22.66
N SER A 464 -7.00 0.91 -23.92
CA SER A 464 -5.99 1.61 -24.72
C SER A 464 -4.56 1.55 -24.15
N ARG A 465 -4.28 0.65 -23.21
CA ARG A 465 -2.94 0.40 -22.67
C ARG A 465 -2.45 -0.99 -23.04
N HIS A 466 -1.23 -1.06 -23.53
CA HIS A 466 -0.56 -2.32 -23.79
C HIS A 466 -0.08 -2.95 -22.47
N ALA A 467 -0.27 -4.26 -22.29
CA ALA A 467 0.05 -4.96 -21.05
C ALA A 467 1.50 -4.79 -20.57
N LEU A 468 2.46 -4.67 -21.51
CA LEU A 468 3.88 -4.48 -21.19
C LEU A 468 4.25 -3.06 -20.75
N THR A 469 3.40 -2.05 -20.97
CA THR A 469 3.71 -0.66 -20.62
C THR A 469 4.05 -0.52 -19.14
N ALA A 470 3.19 -1.00 -18.26
CA ALA A 470 3.43 -0.94 -16.82
C ALA A 470 4.69 -1.72 -16.39
N VAL A 471 4.92 -2.89 -17.02
CA VAL A 471 6.07 -3.76 -16.72
C VAL A 471 7.40 -3.06 -17.02
N LEU A 472 7.51 -2.36 -18.15
CA LEU A 472 8.72 -1.64 -18.53
C LEU A 472 8.94 -0.38 -17.68
N LEU A 473 7.84 0.34 -17.34
CA LEU A 473 7.91 1.55 -16.52
C LEU A 473 8.30 1.31 -15.06
N VAL A 474 8.10 0.11 -14.52
CA VAL A 474 8.54 -0.27 -13.16
C VAL A 474 10.04 -0.06 -12.97
N SER A 475 10.87 -0.26 -14.01
CA SER A 475 12.33 -0.04 -13.93
C SER A 475 12.73 1.41 -13.63
N PHE A 476 11.82 2.37 -13.87
CA PHE A 476 12.00 3.80 -13.57
C PHE A 476 11.41 4.22 -12.22
N GLU A 477 10.92 3.29 -11.41
CA GLU A 477 10.34 3.63 -10.10
C GLU A 477 11.30 4.47 -9.26
N GLY A 478 10.82 5.59 -8.69
CA GLY A 478 11.64 6.54 -7.93
C GLY A 478 12.62 7.39 -8.76
N TRP A 479 12.60 7.29 -10.10
CA TRP A 479 13.55 7.97 -10.98
C TRP A 479 13.60 9.48 -10.78
N ASN A 480 12.47 10.18 -10.91
CA ASN A 480 12.40 11.64 -10.81
C ASN A 480 12.91 12.15 -9.45
N LYS A 481 12.50 11.45 -8.36
CA LYS A 481 12.95 11.79 -7.01
C LYS A 481 14.45 11.58 -6.86
N GLY A 482 14.98 10.43 -7.28
CA GLY A 482 16.40 10.13 -7.17
C GLY A 482 17.28 11.07 -8.00
N LEU A 483 16.83 11.46 -9.19
CA LEU A 483 17.52 12.42 -10.03
C LEU A 483 17.54 13.83 -9.40
N LEU A 484 16.40 14.28 -8.86
CA LEU A 484 16.30 15.56 -8.16
C LEU A 484 17.16 15.59 -6.90
N ASP A 485 17.09 14.56 -6.05
CA ASP A 485 17.88 14.47 -4.83
C ASP A 485 19.38 14.54 -5.12
N ALA A 486 19.87 13.78 -6.13
CA ALA A 486 21.27 13.78 -6.54
C ALA A 486 21.72 15.15 -7.08
N ALA A 487 20.86 15.85 -7.81
CA ALA A 487 21.15 17.19 -8.31
C ALA A 487 21.25 18.21 -7.16
N LEU A 488 20.33 18.17 -6.20
CA LEU A 488 20.33 19.06 -5.05
C LEU A 488 21.54 18.83 -4.15
N ASP A 489 21.95 17.57 -3.96
CA ASP A 489 23.16 17.23 -3.20
C ASP A 489 24.41 17.79 -3.89
N PHE A 490 24.52 17.65 -5.19
CA PHE A 490 25.61 18.26 -5.95
C PHE A 490 25.59 19.79 -5.86
N ASN A 491 24.44 20.42 -6.04
CA ASN A 491 24.31 21.87 -6.05
C ASN A 491 24.75 22.48 -4.71
N ARG A 492 24.40 21.86 -3.59
CA ARG A 492 24.79 22.32 -2.24
C ARG A 492 26.30 22.35 -2.01
N THR A 493 27.05 21.54 -2.71
CA THR A 493 28.50 21.42 -2.58
C THR A 493 29.28 22.05 -3.73
N SER A 494 28.59 22.49 -4.79
CA SER A 494 29.21 22.99 -6.00
C SER A 494 29.65 24.45 -5.90
N CYS A 495 30.95 24.70 -5.90
CA CYS A 495 31.49 26.06 -6.00
C CYS A 495 31.07 26.80 -7.27
N ALA A 496 30.77 26.10 -8.37
CA ALA A 496 30.31 26.69 -9.63
C ALA A 496 28.96 27.42 -9.50
N LEU A 497 28.14 27.05 -8.52
CA LEU A 497 26.83 27.65 -8.24
C LEU A 497 26.86 28.68 -7.10
N SER A 498 28.01 28.98 -6.51
CA SER A 498 28.11 29.93 -5.38
C SER A 498 27.59 31.32 -5.73
N ASN A 499 27.70 31.74 -6.99
CA ASN A 499 27.16 33.01 -7.50
C ASN A 499 25.67 32.95 -7.89
N PHE A 500 25.03 31.79 -7.73
CA PHE A 500 23.62 31.54 -8.07
C PHE A 500 22.88 31.02 -6.82
N PRO A 501 22.55 31.88 -5.84
CA PRO A 501 21.98 31.43 -4.55
C PRO A 501 20.72 30.59 -4.67
N GLN A 502 19.84 30.89 -5.65
CA GLN A 502 18.60 30.16 -5.89
C GLN A 502 18.86 28.76 -6.47
N GLU A 503 19.93 28.59 -7.24
CA GLU A 503 20.33 27.29 -7.78
C GLU A 503 21.11 26.46 -6.76
N HIS A 504 21.91 27.13 -5.94
CA HIS A 504 22.67 26.50 -4.86
C HIS A 504 21.79 25.99 -3.73
N ARG A 505 20.71 26.72 -3.39
CA ARG A 505 19.69 26.37 -2.41
C ARG A 505 18.30 26.76 -2.92
N PRO A 506 17.69 25.92 -3.77
CA PRO A 506 16.37 26.19 -4.31
C PRO A 506 15.30 26.36 -3.21
N ASP A 507 14.45 27.35 -3.37
CA ASP A 507 13.28 27.52 -2.51
C ASP A 507 12.17 26.50 -2.84
N ALA A 508 11.13 26.44 -2.00
CA ALA A 508 10.02 25.51 -2.16
C ALA A 508 9.24 25.75 -3.47
N GLY A 509 9.19 26.99 -3.96
CA GLY A 509 8.51 27.34 -5.20
C GLY A 509 9.24 26.77 -6.42
N LEU A 510 10.57 26.97 -6.48
CA LEU A 510 11.41 26.41 -7.55
C LEU A 510 11.42 24.88 -7.52
N LEU A 511 11.51 24.27 -6.34
CA LEU A 511 11.45 22.81 -6.18
C LEU A 511 10.12 22.25 -6.70
N ARG A 512 9.02 22.92 -6.39
CA ARG A 512 7.69 22.53 -6.88
C ARG A 512 7.59 22.63 -8.40
N ALA A 513 8.12 23.69 -8.99
CA ALA A 513 8.14 23.86 -10.44
C ALA A 513 8.95 22.75 -11.12
N ILE A 514 10.17 22.46 -10.62
CA ILE A 514 11.01 21.38 -11.14
C ILE A 514 10.30 20.02 -11.03
N THR A 515 9.64 19.75 -9.91
CA THR A 515 8.91 18.48 -9.70
C THR A 515 7.77 18.33 -10.69
N LEU A 516 7.02 19.40 -10.96
CA LEU A 516 5.91 19.38 -11.92
C LEU A 516 6.41 19.15 -13.35
N ASP A 517 7.51 19.78 -13.74
CA ASP A 517 8.07 19.62 -15.10
C ASP A 517 8.67 18.22 -15.30
N LEU A 518 9.37 17.67 -14.30
CA LEU A 518 9.84 16.28 -14.35
C LEU A 518 8.67 15.29 -14.42
N ALA A 519 7.57 15.58 -13.74
CA ALA A 519 6.37 14.76 -13.79
C ALA A 519 5.67 14.86 -15.17
N ALA A 520 5.69 16.02 -15.81
CA ALA A 520 5.16 16.22 -17.17
C ALA A 520 6.01 15.44 -18.19
N ALA A 521 7.33 15.60 -18.18
CA ALA A 521 8.25 14.85 -19.04
C ALA A 521 8.12 13.33 -18.87
N TRP A 522 7.97 12.87 -17.63
CA TRP A 522 7.69 11.46 -17.34
C TRP A 522 6.37 10.97 -17.95
N ARG A 523 5.32 11.78 -17.88
CA ARG A 523 4.00 11.42 -18.44
C ARG A 523 4.08 11.27 -19.96
N GLU A 524 4.76 12.19 -20.64
CA GLU A 524 4.98 12.14 -22.09
C GLU A 524 5.77 10.89 -22.50
N PHE A 525 6.84 10.58 -21.78
CA PHE A 525 7.63 9.38 -21.99
C PHE A 525 6.79 8.10 -21.80
N ALA A 526 5.98 8.01 -20.73
CA ALA A 526 5.14 6.85 -20.48
C ALA A 526 4.07 6.66 -21.57
N VAL A 527 3.51 7.74 -22.08
CA VAL A 527 2.57 7.73 -23.22
C VAL A 527 3.26 7.23 -24.48
N GLU A 528 4.49 7.68 -24.76
CA GLU A 528 5.23 7.25 -25.96
C GLU A 528 5.65 5.78 -25.90
N ILE A 529 6.06 5.26 -24.75
CA ILE A 529 6.27 3.80 -24.56
C ILE A 529 5.00 3.03 -24.93
N ASN A 530 3.85 3.43 -24.39
CA ASN A 530 2.59 2.78 -24.70
C ASN A 530 2.22 2.86 -26.18
N ALA A 531 2.41 4.02 -26.79
CA ALA A 531 2.11 4.23 -28.20
C ALA A 531 2.98 3.37 -29.13
N ARG A 532 4.26 3.17 -28.79
CA ARG A 532 5.17 2.29 -29.55
C ARG A 532 4.75 0.83 -29.45
N LEU A 533 4.43 0.35 -28.27
CA LEU A 533 3.94 -1.01 -28.04
C LEU A 533 2.63 -1.27 -28.80
N LEU A 534 1.68 -0.34 -28.77
CA LEU A 534 0.41 -0.46 -29.50
C LEU A 534 0.56 -0.44 -31.03
N ARG A 535 1.47 0.39 -31.57
CA ARG A 535 1.74 0.44 -33.02
C ARG A 535 2.20 -0.90 -33.58
N MET A 536 2.99 -1.65 -32.84
CA MET A 536 3.49 -2.96 -33.29
C MET A 536 2.42 -4.05 -33.32
N ASP A 537 1.42 -3.99 -32.44
CA ASP A 537 0.28 -4.93 -32.48
C ASP A 537 -0.65 -4.69 -33.68
N CYS A 538 -0.67 -3.49 -34.26
CA CYS A 538 -1.47 -3.16 -35.44
C CYS A 538 -0.85 -3.64 -36.77
N TYR A 539 0.43 -4.04 -36.80
CA TYR A 539 1.13 -4.51 -38.00
C TYR A 539 1.17 -6.05 -38.12
N LYS A 540 0.50 -6.77 -37.25
CA LYS A 540 0.26 -8.22 -37.32
C LYS A 540 -1.20 -8.53 -37.64
#